data_9c379695c023c961c31ef60c340e5820
#
_entry.id   9c379695c023c961c31ef60c340e5820
#
_cell.length_a   1.000
_cell.length_b   1.000
_cell.length_c   1.000
_cell.angle_alpha   90.00
_cell.angle_beta   90.00
_cell.angle_gamma   90.00
#
_symmetry.space_group_name_H-M   'P 1'
#
loop_
_entity.id
_entity.type
_entity.pdbx_description
1 polymer ?
#
loop_
_entity_poly.entity_id
_entity_poly.type
_entity_poly.pdbx_seq_one_letter_code
_entity_poly.pdbx_strand_id
1 'polypeptide(L)' 'MPLQQGEVRGYDFNRSLVEFTMLNHGKVILCAISTAAMDDLEGRSDVRPDQRVDQFMRLREVIEE' A
#
# COMPACT_ATOMS: atom_id res chain seq x y z
N MET A 1 8.53 -18.33 -3.48
CA MET A 1 8.97 -17.15 -4.25
C MET A 1 8.26 -15.91 -3.74
N PRO A 2 8.97 -14.80 -3.64
CA PRO A 2 8.29 -13.55 -3.30
C PRO A 2 7.31 -13.13 -4.38
N LEU A 3 6.26 -12.44 -3.97
CA LEU A 3 5.30 -11.90 -4.92
C LEU A 3 5.94 -10.76 -5.72
N GLN A 4 5.59 -10.67 -6.98
CA GLN A 4 6.05 -9.57 -7.82
C GLN A 4 5.20 -8.33 -7.57
N GLN A 5 5.80 -7.17 -7.71
CA GLN A 5 5.08 -5.91 -7.57
C GLN A 5 4.14 -5.71 -8.75
N GLY A 6 2.90 -5.35 -8.44
CA GLY A 6 1.93 -4.98 -9.44
C GLY A 6 1.75 -3.46 -9.50
N GLU A 7 0.52 -3.01 -9.63
CA GLU A 7 0.20 -1.59 -9.76
C GLU A 7 -0.41 -1.04 -8.48
N VAL A 8 -0.15 0.25 -8.21
CA VAL A 8 -0.84 0.97 -7.14
C VAL A 8 -2.13 1.54 -7.75
N ARG A 9 -3.27 1.16 -7.17
CA ARG A 9 -4.56 1.59 -7.70
C ARG A 9 -5.00 2.95 -7.14
N GLY A 10 -4.53 3.31 -5.97
CA GLY A 10 -4.79 4.61 -5.39
C GLY A 10 -5.33 4.52 -3.97
N TYR A 11 -5.71 5.68 -3.44
CA TYR A 11 -6.19 5.81 -2.07
C TYR A 11 -7.71 5.84 -2.04
N ASP A 12 -8.29 5.01 -1.17
CA ASP A 12 -9.73 4.98 -0.95
C ASP A 12 -10.06 5.80 0.30
N PHE A 13 -10.67 6.96 0.10
CA PHE A 13 -11.03 7.87 1.21
C PHE A 13 -12.08 7.27 2.13
N ASN A 14 -13.00 6.49 1.58
CA ASN A 14 -14.11 5.93 2.37
C ASN A 14 -13.62 4.85 3.33
N ARG A 15 -12.64 4.08 2.91
CA ARG A 15 -12.12 2.97 3.69
C ARG A 15 -10.79 3.28 4.37
N SER A 16 -10.21 4.43 4.08
CA SER A 16 -8.92 4.86 4.62
C SER A 16 -7.83 3.83 4.36
N LEU A 17 -7.72 3.41 3.10
CA LEU A 17 -6.71 2.43 2.70
C LEU A 17 -6.17 2.75 1.31
N VAL A 18 -4.99 2.19 1.02
CA VAL A 18 -4.39 2.26 -0.32
C VAL A 18 -4.55 0.89 -0.97
N GLU A 19 -5.12 0.87 -2.16
CA GLU A 19 -5.29 -0.35 -2.93
C GLU A 19 -4.13 -0.54 -3.89
N PHE A 20 -3.65 -1.76 -3.98
CA PHE A 20 -2.56 -2.11 -4.88
C PHE A 20 -2.72 -3.55 -5.30
N THR A 21 -1.96 -3.96 -6.31
CA THR A 21 -1.99 -5.34 -6.79
C THR A 21 -0.62 -5.97 -6.68
N MET A 22 -0.61 -7.27 -6.51
CA MET A 22 0.60 -8.10 -6.53
C MET A 22 0.44 -9.15 -7.62
N LEU A 23 1.54 -9.64 -8.12
CA LEU A 23 1.53 -10.71 -9.12
C LEU A 23 2.05 -12.00 -8.51
N ASN A 24 1.31 -13.08 -8.71
CA ASN A 24 1.71 -14.39 -8.25
C ASN A 24 1.54 -15.39 -9.39
N HIS A 25 2.65 -15.79 -10.02
CA HIS A 25 2.65 -16.70 -11.17
C HIS A 25 1.72 -16.22 -12.29
N GLY A 26 1.76 -14.93 -12.58
CA GLY A 26 0.94 -14.33 -13.62
C GLY A 26 -0.48 -13.98 -13.20
N LYS A 27 -0.86 -14.28 -11.97
CA LYS A 27 -2.18 -13.92 -11.45
C LYS A 27 -2.12 -12.59 -10.72
N VAL A 28 -3.08 -11.73 -10.98
CA VAL A 28 -3.19 -10.45 -10.29
C VAL A 28 -3.98 -10.65 -9.00
N ILE A 29 -3.38 -10.26 -7.87
CA ILE A 29 -4.02 -10.34 -6.56
C ILE A 29 -4.26 -8.93 -6.07
N LEU A 30 -5.54 -8.60 -5.80
CA LEU A 30 -5.90 -7.30 -5.27
C LEU A 30 -5.61 -7.27 -3.76
N CYS A 31 -4.82 -6.28 -3.35
CA CYS A 31 -4.43 -6.10 -1.96
C CYS A 31 -4.80 -4.70 -1.50
N ALA A 32 -4.77 -4.50 -0.19
CA ALA A 32 -5.00 -3.18 0.39
C ALA A 32 -4.29 -3.10 1.73
N ILE A 33 -3.84 -1.88 2.06
CA ILE A 33 -3.24 -1.62 3.36
C ILE A 33 -3.90 -0.37 3.96
N SER A 34 -4.26 -0.44 5.24
CA SER A 34 -4.90 0.69 5.90
C SER A 34 -3.90 1.80 6.20
N THR A 35 -4.41 3.04 6.30
CA THR A 35 -3.58 4.17 6.67
C THR A 35 -3.01 4.00 8.09
N ALA A 36 -3.77 3.39 8.99
CA ALA A 36 -3.30 3.13 10.34
C ALA A 36 -2.09 2.20 10.33
N ALA A 37 -2.11 1.17 9.50
CA ALA A 37 -0.97 0.25 9.39
C ALA A 37 0.25 0.95 8.81
N MET A 38 0.07 1.82 7.82
CA MET A 38 1.17 2.59 7.25
C MET A 38 1.76 3.55 8.27
N ASP A 39 0.90 4.21 9.06
CA ASP A 39 1.36 5.12 10.12
C ASP A 39 2.19 4.36 11.17
N ASP A 40 1.75 3.16 11.54
CA ASP A 40 2.50 2.33 12.48
C ASP A 40 3.88 1.96 11.94
N LEU A 41 3.95 1.60 10.66
CA LEU A 41 5.22 1.22 10.04
C LEU A 41 6.20 2.39 9.95
N GLU A 42 5.70 3.60 9.73
CA GLU A 42 6.54 4.79 9.65
C GLU A 42 6.74 5.48 11.00
N GLY A 43 5.91 5.16 11.97
CA GLY A 43 5.91 5.87 13.25
C GLY A 43 5.40 7.30 13.12
N ARG A 44 4.49 7.56 12.18
CA ARG A 44 3.93 8.89 11.91
C ARG A 44 2.41 8.83 11.94
N SER A 45 1.80 9.96 12.26
CA SER A 45 0.34 10.08 12.27
C SER A 45 -0.14 11.38 11.61
N ASP A 46 0.77 12.09 10.95
CA ASP A 46 0.50 13.41 10.36
C ASP A 46 0.45 13.39 8.83
N VAL A 47 0.35 12.21 8.24
CA VAL A 47 0.33 12.07 6.79
C VAL A 47 -1.03 12.49 6.25
N ARG A 48 -1.01 13.39 5.27
CA ARG A 48 -2.24 13.93 4.68
C ARG A 48 -2.79 12.95 3.63
N PRO A 49 -4.11 13.00 3.37
CA PRO A 49 -4.70 12.09 2.38
C PRO A 49 -4.05 12.15 1.00
N ASP A 50 -3.63 13.34 0.56
CA ASP A 50 -2.98 13.51 -0.74
C ASP A 50 -1.55 12.93 -0.76
N GLN A 51 -1.02 12.54 0.39
CA GLN A 51 0.32 11.97 0.52
C GLN A 51 0.29 10.46 0.77
N ARG A 52 -0.90 9.85 0.83
CA ARG A 52 -1.01 8.43 1.19
C ARG A 52 -0.40 7.50 0.15
N VAL A 53 -0.56 7.81 -1.13
CA VAL A 53 0.07 7.00 -2.19
C VAL A 53 1.58 7.12 -2.11
N ASP A 54 2.10 8.32 -1.89
CA ASP A 54 3.54 8.53 -1.72
C ASP A 54 4.06 7.78 -0.49
N GLN A 55 3.30 7.81 0.61
CA GLN A 55 3.65 7.06 1.81
C GLN A 55 3.71 5.56 1.50
N PHE A 56 2.74 5.04 0.77
CA PHE A 56 2.74 3.64 0.37
C PHE A 56 3.98 3.31 -0.46
N MET A 57 4.34 4.17 -1.40
CA MET A 57 5.51 3.94 -2.26
C MET A 57 6.80 3.89 -1.44
N ARG A 58 6.92 4.70 -0.39
CA ARG A 58 8.08 4.66 0.50
C ARG A 58 8.15 3.37 1.31
N LEU A 59 6.98 2.83 1.69
CA LEU A 59 6.89 1.65 2.53
C LEU A 59 6.77 0.36 1.73
N ARG A 60 6.71 0.46 0.42
CA ARG A 60 6.38 -0.64 -0.46
C ARG A 60 7.26 -1.87 -0.24
N GLU A 61 8.55 -1.66 -0.09
CA GLU A 61 9.49 -2.77 0.12
C GLU A 61 9.16 -3.54 1.41
N VAL A 62 8.80 -2.82 2.46
CA VAL A 62 8.44 -3.42 3.74
C VAL A 62 7.11 -4.16 3.63
N ILE A 63 6.14 -3.55 2.96
CA ILE A 63 4.79 -4.11 2.83
C ILE A 63 4.78 -5.37 1.97
N GLU A 64 5.56 -5.37 0.89
CA GLU A 64 5.55 -6.43 -0.12
C GLU A 64 6.60 -7.51 0.10
N GLU A 65 7.33 -7.39 1.15
CA GLU A 65 8.39 -8.32 1.48
C GLU A 65 7.91 -9.73 1.80
#